data_510b86fc63e068765597e4461e5676b4
#
_entry.id   510b86fc63e068765597e4461e5676b4
#
_cell.length_a   1.000
_cell.length_b   1.000
_cell.length_c   1.000
_cell.angle_alpha   90.00
_cell.angle_beta   90.00
_cell.angle_gamma   90.00
#
_symmetry.space_group_name_H-M   'P 1'
#
loop_
_entity.id
_entity.type
_entity.pdbx_description
1 polymer ?
#
loop_
_entity_poly.entity_id
_entity_poly.type
_entity_poly.pdbx_seq_one_letter_code
_entity_poly.pdbx_strand_id
1 'polypeptide(L)'
;MSTTRTVRFVCHAALLFAARFPAAAQNYFTDADADGIKAFLHATFSGTNTNTCMVIGLVDERGSKVFTAGKLDNGTGQEANGDTVFEIASVTKTFTALMLVDMVERGEMKLDDPVAKYLPESVKVPARNGKEITLLDLVTHTAGLPRDPDNLTPTLGLPENPFADYSVERLYAFLRSFTLSRDPGTRFEYSNVGMALLGHVLVLRAGTNYESLVAERICRPLKMESTTVTLTPELKARLAVGHDKLGKAAPKWDFQVYVGTGGLHSTANDLLKYVSANAGLTPSALTPLMDQTHVIRHKGTSDHGDTAMAWYSRGEGDQAGMELIGHAGGTGGHETFIGFGKKQRRGVVVLCNQQGGPSPETIGWLLLKGSRLSPQVAMALRPGSEVVGVGIALDLDRETRTVRITKVIPNSPASRAGLSAGLIVQRIDDVSTTGKGLTECAALIRGLSGTKVRLELFDPKQNTTNTVEVTRQKFLTSS
;
A
#
# COMPACT_ATOMS: atom_id res chain seq x y z
N MET A 1 -31.34 -66.49 -56.22
CA MET A 1 -31.22 -66.54 -54.77
C MET A 1 -30.41 -65.28 -54.34
N SER A 2 -31.12 -64.25 -53.97
CA SER A 2 -30.53 -62.94 -53.60
C SER A 2 -30.69 -62.73 -52.10
N THR A 3 -29.59 -62.62 -51.38
CA THR A 3 -29.59 -62.38 -49.96
C THR A 3 -29.26 -60.87 -49.68
N THR A 4 -30.31 -60.15 -49.34
CA THR A 4 -30.25 -58.73 -48.97
C THR A 4 -29.71 -58.63 -47.55
N ARG A 5 -28.54 -58.01 -47.37
CA ARG A 5 -27.98 -57.66 -46.07
C ARG A 5 -28.47 -56.28 -45.64
N THR A 6 -29.29 -56.26 -44.61
CA THR A 6 -29.75 -55.05 -43.97
C THR A 6 -28.62 -54.49 -43.04
N VAL A 7 -28.11 -53.27 -43.34
CA VAL A 7 -27.16 -52.55 -42.49
C VAL A 7 -27.95 -51.69 -41.51
N ARG A 8 -27.87 -52.02 -40.23
CA ARG A 8 -28.40 -51.19 -39.15
C ARG A 8 -27.39 -50.10 -38.82
N PHE A 9 -27.74 -48.83 -39.03
CA PHE A 9 -27.04 -47.66 -38.48
C PHE A 9 -27.39 -47.54 -37.02
N VAL A 10 -26.40 -47.66 -36.14
CA VAL A 10 -26.50 -47.30 -34.71
C VAL A 10 -26.04 -45.86 -34.58
N CYS A 11 -27.00 -44.94 -34.38
CA CYS A 11 -26.68 -43.55 -33.97
C CYS A 11 -26.15 -43.55 -32.53
N HIS A 12 -24.86 -43.31 -32.36
CA HIS A 12 -24.30 -42.93 -31.05
C HIS A 12 -24.55 -41.46 -30.83
N ALA A 13 -25.49 -41.16 -29.91
CA ALA A 13 -25.64 -39.81 -29.36
C ALA A 13 -24.45 -39.54 -28.43
N ALA A 14 -23.49 -38.74 -28.89
CA ALA A 14 -22.43 -38.22 -28.04
C ALA A 14 -23.04 -37.21 -27.10
N LEU A 15 -23.25 -37.58 -25.84
CA LEU A 15 -23.51 -36.68 -24.74
C LEU A 15 -22.24 -35.83 -24.46
N LEU A 16 -22.23 -34.61 -25.00
CA LEU A 16 -21.27 -33.59 -24.63
C LEU A 16 -21.52 -33.17 -23.16
N PHE A 17 -20.81 -33.80 -22.27
CA PHE A 17 -20.63 -33.25 -20.91
C PHE A 17 -19.83 -31.93 -21.05
N ALA A 18 -20.52 -30.80 -21.07
CA ALA A 18 -19.90 -29.52 -20.86
C ALA A 18 -19.39 -29.50 -19.42
N ALA A 19 -18.12 -29.88 -19.23
CA ALA A 19 -17.41 -29.63 -17.98
C ALA A 19 -17.45 -28.11 -17.75
N ARG A 20 -18.26 -27.68 -16.79
CA ARG A 20 -18.15 -26.31 -16.25
C ARG A 20 -16.79 -26.23 -15.56
N PHE A 21 -15.78 -25.76 -16.28
CA PHE A 21 -14.57 -25.27 -15.64
C PHE A 21 -15.00 -24.16 -14.69
N PRO A 22 -14.49 -24.16 -13.43
CA PRO A 22 -14.68 -23.01 -12.57
C PRO A 22 -14.17 -21.80 -13.35
N ALA A 23 -14.95 -20.72 -13.38
CA ALA A 23 -14.55 -19.49 -14.05
C ALA A 23 -13.14 -19.13 -13.55
N ALA A 24 -12.16 -19.21 -14.44
CA ALA A 24 -10.80 -18.76 -14.13
C ALA A 24 -10.93 -17.34 -13.58
N ALA A 25 -10.33 -17.09 -12.41
CA ALA A 25 -10.33 -15.76 -11.82
C ALA A 25 -9.88 -14.79 -12.91
N GLN A 26 -10.72 -13.80 -13.22
CA GLN A 26 -10.43 -12.86 -14.30
C GLN A 26 -9.15 -12.09 -13.93
N ASN A 27 -8.10 -12.26 -14.73
CA ASN A 27 -6.79 -11.62 -14.51
C ASN A 27 -6.77 -10.16 -15.03
N TYR A 28 -7.92 -9.51 -15.22
CA TYR A 28 -8.02 -8.16 -15.74
C TYR A 28 -9.14 -7.36 -15.06
N PHE A 29 -9.01 -6.03 -15.12
CA PHE A 29 -10.05 -5.11 -14.66
C PHE A 29 -11.18 -5.01 -15.68
N THR A 30 -12.41 -5.14 -15.23
CA THR A 30 -13.62 -5.10 -16.07
C THR A 30 -14.07 -3.67 -16.36
N ASP A 31 -14.99 -3.49 -17.31
CA ASP A 31 -15.64 -2.19 -17.54
C ASP A 31 -16.47 -1.77 -16.32
N ALA A 32 -17.05 -2.71 -15.59
CA ALA A 32 -17.75 -2.42 -14.34
C ALA A 32 -16.80 -1.90 -13.23
N ASP A 33 -15.52 -2.28 -13.23
CA ASP A 33 -14.52 -1.70 -12.33
C ASP A 33 -14.21 -0.27 -12.76
N ALA A 34 -14.08 -0.01 -14.07
CA ALA A 34 -13.87 1.32 -14.63
C ALA A 34 -15.03 2.27 -14.29
N ASP A 35 -16.27 1.83 -14.45
CA ASP A 35 -17.46 2.62 -14.12
C ASP A 35 -17.59 2.85 -12.61
N GLY A 36 -17.24 1.85 -11.80
CA GLY A 36 -17.17 1.98 -10.36
C GLY A 36 -16.15 3.03 -9.91
N ILE A 37 -14.96 3.05 -10.52
CA ILE A 37 -13.92 4.05 -10.24
C ILE A 37 -14.38 5.45 -10.63
N LYS A 38 -14.98 5.64 -11.81
CA LYS A 38 -15.52 6.94 -12.23
C LYS A 38 -16.58 7.45 -11.25
N ALA A 39 -17.53 6.58 -10.87
CA ALA A 39 -18.58 6.91 -9.92
C ALA A 39 -18.01 7.24 -8.53
N PHE A 40 -17.00 6.51 -8.07
CA PHE A 40 -16.26 6.79 -6.83
C PHE A 40 -15.57 8.16 -6.87
N LEU A 41 -14.82 8.45 -7.92
CA LEU A 41 -14.11 9.71 -8.09
C LEU A 41 -15.08 10.88 -8.18
N HIS A 42 -16.14 10.75 -8.95
CA HIS A 42 -17.20 11.75 -9.02
C HIS A 42 -17.82 12.02 -7.64
N ALA A 43 -18.19 10.98 -6.90
CA ALA A 43 -18.74 11.13 -5.56
C ALA A 43 -17.76 11.77 -4.56
N THR A 44 -16.45 11.52 -4.73
CA THR A 44 -15.39 12.08 -3.88
C THR A 44 -15.17 13.57 -4.15
N PHE A 45 -15.15 13.99 -5.42
CA PHE A 45 -14.73 15.33 -5.85
C PHE A 45 -15.86 16.21 -6.40
N SER A 46 -17.12 15.75 -6.42
CA SER A 46 -18.30 16.55 -6.88
C SER A 46 -18.78 17.60 -5.88
N GLY A 47 -17.97 18.00 -4.92
CA GLY A 47 -18.32 18.99 -3.89
C GLY A 47 -17.62 20.33 -4.09
N THR A 48 -17.67 21.17 -3.06
CA THR A 48 -17.08 22.52 -3.03
C THR A 48 -15.56 22.54 -2.92
N ASN A 49 -14.91 21.41 -2.63
CA ASN A 49 -13.44 21.35 -2.53
C ASN A 49 -12.84 21.05 -3.93
N THR A 50 -12.54 22.11 -4.68
CA THR A 50 -12.01 22.03 -6.06
C THR A 50 -10.50 21.98 -6.12
N ASN A 51 -9.80 22.02 -4.99
CA ASN A 51 -8.35 22.24 -4.92
C ASN A 51 -7.56 20.93 -4.73
N THR A 52 -8.26 19.80 -4.60
CA THR A 52 -7.62 18.50 -4.44
C THR A 52 -7.93 17.59 -5.62
N CYS A 53 -7.08 16.59 -5.82
CA CYS A 53 -7.24 15.65 -6.92
C CYS A 53 -6.80 14.24 -6.51
N MET A 54 -7.32 13.27 -7.26
CA MET A 54 -6.89 11.89 -7.19
C MET A 54 -6.72 11.30 -8.58
N VAL A 55 -5.66 10.50 -8.73
CA VAL A 55 -5.37 9.75 -9.95
C VAL A 55 -5.32 8.26 -9.58
N ILE A 56 -6.12 7.44 -10.25
CA ILE A 56 -6.15 5.99 -10.11
C ILE A 56 -5.71 5.39 -11.44
N GLY A 57 -4.56 4.72 -11.43
CA GLY A 57 -4.02 3.98 -12.56
C GLY A 57 -4.20 2.48 -12.35
N LEU A 58 -4.64 1.79 -13.38
CA LEU A 58 -4.75 0.34 -13.45
C LEU A 58 -3.88 -0.19 -14.58
N VAL A 59 -3.25 -1.34 -14.38
CA VAL A 59 -2.53 -2.06 -15.43
C VAL A 59 -2.82 -3.55 -15.34
N ASP A 60 -3.10 -4.17 -16.48
CA ASP A 60 -3.26 -5.61 -16.66
C ASP A 60 -2.69 -6.04 -18.02
N GLU A 61 -2.92 -7.28 -18.43
CA GLU A 61 -2.43 -7.82 -19.72
C GLU A 61 -2.93 -7.07 -20.96
N ARG A 62 -4.02 -6.30 -20.84
CA ARG A 62 -4.62 -5.51 -21.93
C ARG A 62 -4.04 -4.09 -22.00
N GLY A 63 -3.14 -3.72 -21.07
CA GLY A 63 -2.52 -2.41 -20.99
C GLY A 63 -2.93 -1.63 -19.76
N SER A 64 -2.72 -0.32 -19.79
CA SER A 64 -3.01 0.58 -18.67
C SER A 64 -4.21 1.48 -18.95
N LYS A 65 -4.94 1.82 -17.87
CA LYS A 65 -6.02 2.82 -17.87
C LYS A 65 -5.81 3.78 -16.71
N VAL A 66 -6.06 5.08 -16.91
CA VAL A 66 -5.96 6.10 -15.88
C VAL A 66 -7.30 6.80 -15.72
N PHE A 67 -7.71 6.97 -14.47
CA PHE A 67 -8.93 7.66 -14.05
C PHE A 67 -8.56 8.79 -13.12
N THR A 68 -9.17 9.97 -13.30
CA THR A 68 -8.79 11.18 -12.59
C THR A 68 -10.00 11.97 -12.16
N ALA A 69 -9.86 12.73 -11.09
CA ALA A 69 -10.79 13.79 -10.72
C ALA A 69 -10.07 14.87 -9.91
N GLY A 70 -10.59 16.09 -9.98
CA GLY A 70 -10.07 17.25 -9.27
C GLY A 70 -8.99 18.01 -10.03
N LYS A 71 -8.41 19.03 -9.37
CA LYS A 71 -7.47 20.00 -9.96
C LYS A 71 -6.15 20.02 -9.19
N LEU A 72 -5.11 20.54 -9.88
CA LEU A 72 -3.75 20.58 -9.35
C LEU A 72 -3.56 21.64 -8.25
N ASP A 73 -4.41 22.67 -8.19
CA ASP A 73 -4.29 23.84 -7.30
C ASP A 73 -2.98 24.63 -7.42
N ASN A 74 -2.29 24.49 -8.53
CA ASN A 74 -1.01 25.16 -8.80
C ASN A 74 -1.14 26.52 -9.52
N GLY A 75 -2.33 27.12 -9.47
CA GLY A 75 -2.63 28.40 -10.12
C GLY A 75 -2.96 28.30 -11.61
N THR A 76 -2.84 27.13 -12.25
CA THR A 76 -3.13 26.95 -13.68
C THR A 76 -4.59 26.63 -13.99
N GLY A 77 -5.35 26.17 -12.98
CA GLY A 77 -6.72 25.66 -13.17
C GLY A 77 -6.79 24.30 -13.86
N GLN A 78 -5.65 23.65 -14.13
CA GLN A 78 -5.58 22.37 -14.82
C GLN A 78 -6.23 21.25 -14.00
N GLU A 79 -6.95 20.38 -14.68
CA GLU A 79 -7.46 19.13 -14.14
C GLU A 79 -6.33 18.09 -14.04
N ALA A 80 -6.41 17.20 -13.06
CA ALA A 80 -5.49 16.10 -12.91
C ALA A 80 -5.58 15.13 -14.11
N ASN A 81 -4.43 14.58 -14.50
CA ASN A 81 -4.31 13.58 -15.54
C ASN A 81 -3.21 12.57 -15.20
N GLY A 82 -2.94 11.61 -16.11
CA GLY A 82 -1.92 10.59 -15.91
C GLY A 82 -0.50 11.12 -15.77
N ASP A 83 -0.23 12.36 -16.24
CA ASP A 83 1.07 13.03 -16.21
C ASP A 83 1.16 14.08 -15.09
N THR A 84 0.13 14.22 -14.27
CA THR A 84 0.19 15.04 -13.05
C THR A 84 1.27 14.51 -12.13
N VAL A 85 2.13 15.40 -11.65
CA VAL A 85 3.26 15.08 -10.77
C VAL A 85 2.82 15.13 -9.32
N PHE A 86 3.25 14.14 -8.54
CA PHE A 86 2.99 14.02 -7.09
C PHE A 86 4.30 13.74 -6.35
N GLU A 87 4.39 14.14 -5.09
CA GLU A 87 5.36 13.56 -4.15
C GLU A 87 4.93 12.11 -3.88
N ILE A 88 5.78 11.13 -4.21
CA ILE A 88 5.42 9.71 -4.00
C ILE A 88 5.83 9.18 -2.62
N ALA A 89 6.48 10.03 -1.84
CA ALA A 89 6.82 9.76 -0.45
C ALA A 89 7.48 8.37 -0.28
N SER A 90 7.04 7.60 0.70
CA SER A 90 7.65 6.30 1.04
C SER A 90 7.63 5.24 -0.07
N VAL A 91 6.88 5.43 -1.15
CA VAL A 91 7.02 4.60 -2.37
C VAL A 91 8.46 4.65 -2.90
N THR A 92 9.19 5.75 -2.67
CA THR A 92 10.64 5.89 -2.98
C THR A 92 11.48 4.75 -2.40
N LYS A 93 11.11 4.20 -1.24
CA LYS A 93 11.85 3.11 -0.59
C LYS A 93 11.95 1.87 -1.47
N THR A 94 10.94 1.61 -2.30
CA THR A 94 10.96 0.47 -3.23
C THR A 94 12.02 0.64 -4.32
N PHE A 95 12.27 1.88 -4.75
CA PHE A 95 13.35 2.22 -5.67
C PHE A 95 14.71 2.07 -5.00
N THR A 96 14.85 2.52 -3.75
CA THR A 96 16.08 2.35 -2.96
C THR A 96 16.40 0.86 -2.76
N ALA A 97 15.40 0.03 -2.50
CA ALA A 97 15.58 -1.42 -2.39
C ALA A 97 16.03 -2.05 -3.73
N LEU A 98 15.42 -1.64 -4.83
CA LEU A 98 15.80 -2.15 -6.16
C LEU A 98 17.22 -1.72 -6.54
N MET A 99 17.65 -0.50 -6.20
CA MET A 99 19.04 -0.06 -6.39
C MET A 99 20.03 -0.90 -5.58
N LEU A 100 19.70 -1.23 -4.32
CA LEU A 100 20.54 -2.12 -3.52
C LEU A 100 20.71 -3.47 -4.22
N VAL A 101 19.61 -4.07 -4.69
CA VAL A 101 19.67 -5.38 -5.37
C VAL A 101 20.46 -5.28 -6.69
N ASP A 102 20.31 -4.20 -7.47
CA ASP A 102 21.10 -3.97 -8.69
C ASP A 102 22.61 -3.89 -8.36
N MET A 103 22.99 -3.18 -7.31
CA MET A 103 24.39 -3.08 -6.87
C MET A 103 24.94 -4.40 -6.34
N VAL A 104 24.10 -5.23 -5.72
CA VAL A 104 24.48 -6.58 -5.28
C VAL A 104 24.69 -7.49 -6.50
N GLU A 105 23.81 -7.47 -7.47
CA GLU A 105 23.94 -8.27 -8.69
C GLU A 105 25.19 -7.91 -9.50
N ARG A 106 25.58 -6.63 -9.49
CA ARG A 106 26.84 -6.15 -10.09
C ARG A 106 28.10 -6.47 -9.29
N GLY A 107 27.98 -7.11 -8.12
CA GLY A 107 29.09 -7.38 -7.22
C GLY A 107 29.68 -6.15 -6.54
N GLU A 108 28.98 -5.02 -6.59
CA GLU A 108 29.41 -3.76 -5.96
C GLU A 108 29.24 -3.80 -4.43
N MET A 109 28.24 -4.55 -3.94
CA MET A 109 27.86 -4.70 -2.53
C MET A 109 27.38 -6.14 -2.26
N LYS A 110 27.19 -6.50 -0.97
CA LYS A 110 26.49 -7.72 -0.55
C LYS A 110 25.42 -7.37 0.46
N LEU A 111 24.31 -8.12 0.49
CA LEU A 111 23.21 -7.87 1.42
C LEU A 111 23.63 -7.98 2.89
N ASP A 112 24.55 -8.87 3.19
CA ASP A 112 25.11 -9.13 4.52
C ASP A 112 26.32 -8.27 4.89
N ASP A 113 26.76 -7.37 3.99
CA ASP A 113 27.83 -6.43 4.33
C ASP A 113 27.39 -5.51 5.49
N PRO A 114 28.28 -5.32 6.49
CA PRO A 114 28.06 -4.30 7.51
C PRO A 114 28.00 -2.90 6.90
N VAL A 115 27.03 -2.11 7.35
CA VAL A 115 26.84 -0.71 6.88
C VAL A 115 28.12 0.12 7.08
N ALA A 116 28.83 -0.12 8.19
CA ALA A 116 30.09 0.55 8.52
C ALA A 116 31.16 0.44 7.43
N LYS A 117 31.15 -0.65 6.64
CA LYS A 117 32.07 -0.86 5.50
C LYS A 117 32.03 0.25 4.45
N TYR A 118 30.89 0.94 4.33
CA TYR A 118 30.62 1.94 3.29
C TYR A 118 30.63 3.39 3.80
N LEU A 119 30.87 3.58 5.09
CA LEU A 119 30.92 4.89 5.73
C LEU A 119 32.38 5.31 6.02
N PRO A 120 32.65 6.60 6.17
CA PRO A 120 33.96 7.05 6.66
C PRO A 120 34.33 6.38 7.99
N GLU A 121 35.59 6.02 8.19
CA GLU A 121 36.09 5.35 9.42
C GLU A 121 35.74 6.11 10.71
N SER A 122 35.58 7.44 10.62
CA SER A 122 35.21 8.30 11.76
C SER A 122 33.75 8.12 12.19
N VAL A 123 32.91 7.43 11.40
CA VAL A 123 31.51 7.22 11.71
C VAL A 123 31.32 5.90 12.44
N LYS A 124 30.90 6.00 13.72
CA LYS A 124 30.55 4.82 14.51
C LYS A 124 29.10 4.42 14.23
N VAL A 125 28.90 3.25 13.65
CA VAL A 125 27.57 2.65 13.50
C VAL A 125 27.26 1.85 14.76
N PRO A 126 26.06 1.96 15.34
CA PRO A 126 25.71 1.20 16.54
C PRO A 126 25.71 -0.30 16.24
N ALA A 127 26.20 -1.09 17.18
CA ALA A 127 26.20 -2.54 17.16
C ALA A 127 25.75 -3.08 18.53
N ARG A 128 25.29 -4.32 18.59
CA ARG A 128 24.88 -4.96 19.84
C ARG A 128 25.26 -6.43 19.86
N ASN A 129 25.79 -6.90 21.00
CA ASN A 129 26.21 -8.30 21.20
C ASN A 129 27.13 -8.83 20.09
N GLY A 130 28.03 -7.97 19.57
CA GLY A 130 28.93 -8.29 18.46
C GLY A 130 28.26 -8.34 17.09
N LYS A 131 26.97 -8.03 16.97
CA LYS A 131 26.25 -7.96 15.70
C LYS A 131 26.21 -6.53 15.18
N GLU A 132 26.68 -6.36 13.96
CA GLU A 132 26.63 -5.10 13.23
C GLU A 132 25.34 -5.01 12.40
N ILE A 133 24.89 -3.78 12.09
CA ILE A 133 23.78 -3.55 11.18
C ILE A 133 24.23 -3.84 9.75
N THR A 134 23.51 -4.71 9.03
CA THR A 134 23.75 -5.03 7.62
C THR A 134 22.88 -4.22 6.67
N LEU A 135 23.21 -4.22 5.37
CA LEU A 135 22.36 -3.62 4.34
C LEU A 135 20.98 -4.29 4.28
N LEU A 136 20.92 -5.61 4.49
CA LEU A 136 19.67 -6.36 4.57
C LEU A 136 18.81 -5.87 5.73
N ASP A 137 19.41 -5.65 6.91
CA ASP A 137 18.66 -5.15 8.08
C ASP A 137 18.04 -3.78 7.83
N LEU A 138 18.72 -2.90 7.09
CA LEU A 138 18.20 -1.58 6.74
C LEU A 138 16.98 -1.70 5.81
N VAL A 139 17.11 -2.46 4.71
CA VAL A 139 16.07 -2.56 3.68
C VAL A 139 14.85 -3.36 4.11
N THR A 140 15.01 -4.22 5.14
CA THR A 140 13.89 -4.99 5.74
C THR A 140 13.34 -4.38 7.03
N HIS A 141 13.86 -3.21 7.42
CA HIS A 141 13.44 -2.54 8.66
C HIS A 141 13.68 -3.38 9.94
N THR A 142 14.78 -4.12 9.98
CA THR A 142 15.15 -4.95 11.14
C THR A 142 16.43 -4.49 11.83
N ALA A 143 16.97 -3.35 11.43
CA ALA A 143 18.24 -2.80 11.94
C ALA A 143 18.20 -2.43 13.44
N GLY A 144 17.03 -2.37 14.07
CA GLY A 144 16.89 -1.88 15.45
C GLY A 144 16.94 -0.35 15.58
N LEU A 145 16.97 0.35 14.45
CA LEU A 145 16.89 1.82 14.40
C LEU A 145 15.43 2.27 14.55
N PRO A 146 15.17 3.44 15.17
CA PRO A 146 13.81 3.97 15.34
C PRO A 146 13.22 4.42 14.00
N ARG A 147 11.93 4.81 14.03
CA ARG A 147 11.29 5.39 12.86
C ARG A 147 12.05 6.61 12.35
N ASP A 148 12.29 7.57 13.23
CA ASP A 148 13.04 8.79 12.97
C ASP A 148 14.01 9.03 14.15
N PRO A 149 15.13 9.72 13.94
CA PRO A 149 16.11 9.95 14.98
C PRO A 149 15.64 11.03 15.96
N ASP A 150 16.10 10.97 17.20
CA ASP A 150 15.79 11.93 18.26
C ASP A 150 16.31 13.35 17.99
N ASN A 151 17.32 13.47 17.13
CA ASN A 151 17.87 14.74 16.68
C ASN A 151 17.22 15.29 15.40
N LEU A 152 16.05 14.78 14.98
CA LEU A 152 15.26 15.29 13.84
C LEU A 152 14.47 16.56 14.20
N THR A 153 14.93 17.39 15.11
CA THR A 153 14.26 18.66 15.38
C THR A 153 14.58 19.66 14.28
N PRO A 154 13.58 20.22 13.57
CA PRO A 154 13.82 21.22 12.56
C PRO A 154 14.50 22.46 13.16
N THR A 155 15.71 22.77 12.68
CA THR A 155 16.47 23.96 13.13
C THR A 155 15.91 25.24 12.56
N LEU A 156 15.22 25.14 11.41
CA LEU A 156 14.66 26.30 10.70
C LEU A 156 13.22 26.67 11.13
N GLY A 157 12.68 26.02 12.17
CA GLY A 157 11.32 26.29 12.63
C GLY A 157 10.24 25.89 11.60
N LEU A 158 10.53 24.95 10.69
CA LEU A 158 9.63 24.44 9.68
C LEU A 158 9.12 23.04 10.06
N PRO A 159 8.25 22.91 11.08
CA PRO A 159 7.73 21.60 11.49
C PRO A 159 6.95 20.91 10.36
N GLU A 160 6.49 21.69 9.38
CA GLU A 160 5.75 21.22 8.19
C GLU A 160 6.65 20.60 7.12
N ASN A 161 8.00 20.78 7.19
CA ASN A 161 9.01 20.19 6.29
C ASN A 161 10.16 19.58 7.12
N PRO A 162 9.94 18.43 7.77
CA PRO A 162 10.79 17.93 8.84
C PRO A 162 12.20 17.50 8.41
N PHE A 163 12.43 17.23 7.12
CA PHE A 163 13.70 16.71 6.61
C PHE A 163 14.54 17.76 5.89
N ALA A 164 14.03 18.99 5.74
CA ALA A 164 14.62 20.03 4.90
C ALA A 164 16.04 20.44 5.30
N ASP A 165 16.38 20.31 6.57
CA ASP A 165 17.69 20.67 7.14
C ASP A 165 18.44 19.49 7.76
N TYR A 166 17.96 18.24 7.53
CA TYR A 166 18.61 17.08 8.12
C TYR A 166 19.81 16.62 7.28
N SER A 167 20.99 17.11 7.67
CA SER A 167 22.24 16.88 6.94
C SER A 167 22.88 15.52 7.22
N VAL A 168 23.92 15.18 6.44
CA VAL A 168 24.74 13.99 6.66
C VAL A 168 25.42 14.01 8.02
N GLU A 169 25.89 15.19 8.47
CA GLU A 169 26.52 15.38 9.78
C GLU A 169 25.56 15.05 10.93
N ARG A 170 24.30 15.45 10.80
CA ARG A 170 23.24 15.11 11.78
C ARG A 170 22.96 13.61 11.78
N LEU A 171 22.92 12.96 10.61
CA LEU A 171 22.80 11.49 10.51
C LEU A 171 23.97 10.79 11.23
N TYR A 172 25.20 11.24 10.98
CA TYR A 172 26.39 10.65 11.60
C TYR A 172 26.44 10.93 13.12
N ALA A 173 25.98 12.09 13.56
CA ALA A 173 25.86 12.42 14.99
C ALA A 173 24.86 11.48 15.68
N PHE A 174 23.70 11.25 15.06
CA PHE A 174 22.72 10.28 15.55
C PHE A 174 23.32 8.87 15.65
N LEU A 175 23.97 8.36 14.59
CA LEU A 175 24.55 7.02 14.60
C LEU A 175 25.57 6.84 15.72
N ARG A 176 26.39 7.87 16.02
CA ARG A 176 27.40 7.82 17.09
C ARG A 176 26.80 7.78 18.49
N SER A 177 25.65 8.40 18.70
CA SER A 177 25.01 8.51 20.04
C SER A 177 23.98 7.43 20.30
N PHE A 178 23.43 6.81 19.24
CA PHE A 178 22.33 5.87 19.38
C PHE A 178 22.78 4.51 19.91
N THR A 179 22.03 3.97 20.85
CA THR A 179 22.26 2.63 21.40
C THR A 179 21.11 1.70 21.02
N LEU A 180 21.46 0.59 20.38
CA LEU A 180 20.48 -0.42 19.98
C LEU A 180 19.84 -1.07 21.22
N SER A 181 18.51 -1.07 21.29
CA SER A 181 17.74 -1.75 22.33
C SER A 181 17.64 -3.26 22.12
N ARG A 182 17.88 -3.74 20.90
CA ARG A 182 17.83 -5.14 20.46
C ARG A 182 18.87 -5.43 19.39
N ASP A 183 19.16 -6.71 19.17
CA ASP A 183 20.08 -7.13 18.12
C ASP A 183 19.49 -6.83 16.73
N PRO A 184 20.32 -6.38 15.75
CA PRO A 184 19.92 -6.27 14.35
C PRO A 184 19.40 -7.62 13.82
N GLY A 185 18.49 -7.57 12.86
CA GLY A 185 17.89 -8.75 12.20
C GLY A 185 16.76 -9.45 13.00
N THR A 186 16.48 -9.03 14.24
CA THR A 186 15.59 -9.82 15.12
C THR A 186 14.13 -9.42 15.06
N ARG A 187 13.80 -8.17 14.78
CA ARG A 187 12.42 -7.68 14.79
C ARG A 187 12.22 -6.52 13.80
N PHE A 188 11.12 -6.58 13.07
CA PHE A 188 10.67 -5.49 12.23
C PHE A 188 10.29 -4.25 13.07
N GLU A 189 10.78 -3.10 12.65
CA GLU A 189 10.37 -1.77 13.10
C GLU A 189 10.62 -0.77 11.98
N TYR A 190 9.53 -0.25 11.41
CA TYR A 190 9.63 0.68 10.28
C TYR A 190 10.54 1.85 10.59
N SER A 191 11.58 2.03 9.78
CA SER A 191 12.61 3.03 10.02
C SER A 191 12.87 3.89 8.78
N ASN A 192 12.51 5.17 8.87
CA ASN A 192 12.89 6.16 7.87
C ASN A 192 14.40 6.42 7.93
N VAL A 193 14.97 6.57 9.14
CA VAL A 193 16.42 6.80 9.30
C VAL A 193 17.24 5.62 8.77
N GLY A 194 16.75 4.39 8.90
CA GLY A 194 17.39 3.22 8.32
C GLY A 194 17.43 3.28 6.79
N MET A 195 16.34 3.68 6.16
CA MET A 195 16.29 3.83 4.70
C MET A 195 17.05 5.06 4.19
N ALA A 196 17.11 6.14 5.00
CA ALA A 196 17.97 7.28 4.70
C ALA A 196 19.45 6.88 4.69
N LEU A 197 19.88 6.13 5.72
CA LEU A 197 21.22 5.57 5.80
C LEU A 197 21.51 4.64 4.63
N LEU A 198 20.58 3.76 4.25
CA LEU A 198 20.72 2.91 3.08
C LEU A 198 20.94 3.74 1.81
N GLY A 199 20.04 4.69 1.52
CA GLY A 199 20.16 5.58 0.36
C GLY A 199 21.50 6.31 0.33
N HIS A 200 21.98 6.76 1.49
CA HIS A 200 23.27 7.44 1.62
C HIS A 200 24.46 6.51 1.29
N VAL A 201 24.48 5.29 1.81
CA VAL A 201 25.60 4.37 1.52
C VAL A 201 25.60 3.88 0.06
N LEU A 202 24.42 3.76 -0.58
CA LEU A 202 24.34 3.47 -2.01
C LEU A 202 24.98 4.60 -2.84
N VAL A 203 24.71 5.84 -2.49
CA VAL A 203 25.28 7.05 -3.12
C VAL A 203 26.78 7.11 -2.94
N LEU A 204 27.29 6.88 -1.73
CA LEU A 204 28.72 6.85 -1.43
C LEU A 204 29.43 5.75 -2.24
N ARG A 205 28.84 4.56 -2.29
CA ARG A 205 29.43 3.43 -3.03
C ARG A 205 29.44 3.65 -4.53
N ALA A 206 28.38 4.28 -5.07
CA ALA A 206 28.25 4.58 -6.50
C ALA A 206 29.08 5.80 -6.94
N GLY A 207 29.54 6.66 -6.02
CA GLY A 207 30.28 7.88 -6.32
C GLY A 207 29.46 8.92 -7.11
N THR A 208 28.14 8.93 -6.93
CA THR A 208 27.22 9.85 -7.61
C THR A 208 26.12 10.34 -6.65
N ASN A 209 25.12 11.09 -7.12
CA ASN A 209 23.97 11.46 -6.29
C ASN A 209 22.80 10.48 -6.48
N TYR A 210 21.84 10.51 -5.54
CA TYR A 210 20.70 9.61 -5.52
C TYR A 210 19.84 9.71 -6.78
N GLU A 211 19.58 10.92 -7.25
CA GLU A 211 18.76 11.19 -8.45
C GLU A 211 19.37 10.55 -9.69
N SER A 212 20.68 10.79 -9.92
CA SER A 212 21.39 10.20 -11.06
C SER A 212 21.39 8.67 -11.01
N LEU A 213 21.56 8.11 -9.81
CA LEU A 213 21.59 6.66 -9.62
C LEU A 213 20.22 6.03 -9.95
N VAL A 214 19.12 6.59 -9.43
CA VAL A 214 17.75 6.15 -9.75
C VAL A 214 17.45 6.34 -11.25
N ALA A 215 17.78 7.51 -11.81
CA ALA A 215 17.53 7.80 -13.21
C ALA A 215 18.21 6.82 -14.14
N GLU A 216 19.49 6.48 -13.88
CA GLU A 216 20.27 5.58 -14.71
C GLU A 216 19.86 4.12 -14.55
N ARG A 217 19.71 3.66 -13.30
CA ARG A 217 19.53 2.25 -12.99
C ARG A 217 18.10 1.76 -13.10
N ILE A 218 17.10 2.66 -12.93
CA ILE A 218 15.69 2.29 -12.88
C ILE A 218 14.87 3.08 -13.92
N CYS A 219 14.91 4.40 -13.89
CA CYS A 219 13.98 5.20 -14.68
C CYS A 219 14.23 5.08 -16.18
N ARG A 220 15.48 5.14 -16.63
CA ARG A 220 15.84 5.02 -18.05
C ARG A 220 15.47 3.65 -18.63
N PRO A 221 15.81 2.50 -18.00
CA PRO A 221 15.38 1.18 -18.47
C PRO A 221 13.88 1.01 -18.58
N LEU A 222 13.10 1.67 -17.70
CA LEU A 222 11.64 1.61 -17.67
C LEU A 222 10.96 2.75 -18.44
N LYS A 223 11.73 3.67 -19.03
CA LYS A 223 11.24 4.86 -19.74
C LYS A 223 10.36 5.75 -18.84
N MET A 224 10.76 5.94 -17.60
CA MET A 224 10.09 6.78 -16.59
C MET A 224 10.68 8.20 -16.63
N GLU A 225 10.18 9.03 -17.52
CA GLU A 225 10.78 10.33 -17.85
C GLU A 225 10.34 11.46 -16.90
N SER A 226 9.30 11.22 -16.10
CA SER A 226 8.74 12.18 -15.15
C SER A 226 9.00 11.78 -13.69
N THR A 227 9.92 10.82 -13.44
CA THR A 227 10.28 10.36 -12.10
C THR A 227 11.66 10.92 -11.72
N THR A 228 11.70 11.78 -10.69
CA THR A 228 12.89 12.56 -10.36
C THR A 228 12.86 13.05 -8.91
N VAL A 229 13.99 13.50 -8.39
CA VAL A 229 14.09 14.25 -7.12
C VAL A 229 13.91 15.75 -7.39
N THR A 230 14.63 16.28 -8.38
CA THR A 230 14.65 17.70 -8.73
C THR A 230 13.64 17.99 -9.83
N LEU A 231 12.67 18.82 -9.54
CA LEU A 231 11.65 19.19 -10.52
C LEU A 231 12.19 20.22 -11.52
N THR A 232 12.15 19.90 -12.82
CA THR A 232 12.33 20.88 -13.89
C THR A 232 11.17 21.87 -13.93
N PRO A 233 11.27 23.01 -14.64
CA PRO A 233 10.15 23.92 -14.82
C PRO A 233 8.89 23.24 -15.38
N GLU A 234 9.06 22.30 -16.33
CA GLU A 234 7.98 21.56 -16.98
C GLU A 234 7.30 20.59 -15.97
N LEU A 235 8.07 19.95 -15.11
CA LEU A 235 7.53 19.09 -14.05
C LEU A 235 6.85 19.91 -12.95
N LYS A 236 7.41 21.07 -12.58
CA LYS A 236 6.77 22.00 -11.63
C LYS A 236 5.41 22.51 -12.14
N ALA A 237 5.28 22.76 -13.44
CA ALA A 237 4.02 23.18 -14.04
C ALA A 237 2.93 22.11 -13.96
N ARG A 238 3.29 20.85 -13.77
CA ARG A 238 2.37 19.70 -13.62
C ARG A 238 2.27 19.18 -12.19
N LEU A 239 2.97 19.80 -11.23
CA LEU A 239 2.93 19.40 -9.82
C LEU A 239 1.57 19.76 -9.22
N ALA A 240 0.89 18.78 -8.63
CA ALA A 240 -0.25 19.02 -7.77
C ALA A 240 0.22 19.61 -6.44
N VAL A 241 -0.39 20.70 -6.00
CA VAL A 241 -0.11 21.27 -4.67
C VAL A 241 -0.69 20.36 -3.60
N GLY A 242 0.14 19.97 -2.64
CA GLY A 242 -0.28 19.13 -1.53
C GLY A 242 -1.17 19.87 -0.55
N HIS A 243 -2.10 19.17 0.11
CA HIS A 243 -3.00 19.72 1.12
C HIS A 243 -2.93 18.89 2.41
N ASP A 244 -2.94 19.56 3.54
CA ASP A 244 -3.04 18.92 4.85
C ASP A 244 -4.45 18.35 5.12
N LYS A 245 -4.64 17.75 6.29
CA LYS A 245 -5.93 17.18 6.72
C LYS A 245 -7.08 18.19 6.82
N LEU A 246 -6.76 19.48 6.89
CA LEU A 246 -7.73 20.58 6.96
C LEU A 246 -8.00 21.18 5.57
N GLY A 247 -7.35 20.66 4.53
CA GLY A 247 -7.45 21.16 3.15
C GLY A 247 -6.64 22.44 2.90
N LYS A 248 -5.70 22.79 3.81
CA LYS A 248 -4.78 23.91 3.62
C LYS A 248 -3.59 23.43 2.79
N ALA A 249 -3.11 24.26 1.86
CA ALA A 249 -1.92 23.98 1.10
C ALA A 249 -0.71 23.71 2.02
N ALA A 250 -0.07 22.57 1.81
CA ALA A 250 1.09 22.11 2.54
C ALA A 250 2.37 22.37 1.74
N PRO A 251 3.48 22.72 2.38
CA PRO A 251 4.75 22.88 1.68
C PRO A 251 5.23 21.56 1.09
N LYS A 252 5.86 21.63 -0.08
CA LYS A 252 6.61 20.50 -0.64
C LYS A 252 7.72 20.08 0.34
N TRP A 253 7.88 18.78 0.53
CA TRP A 253 8.95 18.29 1.38
C TRP A 253 10.29 18.22 0.63
N ASP A 254 11.35 18.66 1.31
CA ASP A 254 12.74 18.50 0.91
C ASP A 254 13.41 17.47 1.79
N PHE A 255 14.12 16.52 1.21
CA PHE A 255 14.53 15.32 1.95
C PHE A 255 16.01 15.26 2.29
N GLN A 256 16.87 16.12 1.73
CA GLN A 256 18.31 16.10 1.99
C GLN A 256 18.87 14.65 2.02
N VAL A 257 19.54 14.24 3.10
CA VAL A 257 20.04 12.86 3.25
C VAL A 257 18.94 11.81 3.32
N TYR A 258 17.69 12.21 3.58
CA TYR A 258 16.52 11.35 3.57
C TYR A 258 15.94 11.06 2.16
N VAL A 259 16.60 11.54 1.11
CA VAL A 259 16.11 11.40 -0.27
C VAL A 259 15.72 9.96 -0.64
N GLY A 260 16.49 8.95 -0.20
CA GLY A 260 16.18 7.54 -0.41
C GLY A 260 14.97 7.00 0.37
N THR A 261 14.41 7.82 1.24
CA THR A 261 13.26 7.47 2.07
C THR A 261 11.93 7.91 1.45
N GLY A 262 11.94 9.07 0.74
CA GLY A 262 10.70 9.69 0.31
C GLY A 262 10.84 10.79 -0.75
N GLY A 263 12.04 11.06 -1.26
CA GLY A 263 12.33 12.26 -2.04
C GLY A 263 11.96 12.23 -3.52
N LEU A 264 11.40 11.13 -4.04
CA LEU A 264 11.00 11.06 -5.44
C LEU A 264 9.64 11.73 -5.68
N HIS A 265 9.57 12.41 -6.82
CA HIS A 265 8.32 12.82 -7.46
C HIS A 265 8.08 11.89 -8.65
N SER A 266 6.82 11.63 -8.98
CA SER A 266 6.47 10.81 -10.13
C SER A 266 5.04 11.08 -10.61
N THR A 267 4.63 10.40 -11.67
CA THR A 267 3.31 10.46 -12.28
C THR A 267 2.66 9.07 -12.26
N ALA A 268 1.34 9.01 -12.43
CA ALA A 268 0.65 7.74 -12.57
C ALA A 268 1.14 6.96 -13.79
N ASN A 269 1.40 7.64 -14.91
CA ASN A 269 1.90 7.00 -16.13
C ASN A 269 3.27 6.34 -15.93
N ASP A 270 4.21 6.99 -15.22
CA ASP A 270 5.51 6.41 -14.93
C ASP A 270 5.41 5.26 -13.90
N LEU A 271 4.63 5.46 -12.82
CA LEU A 271 4.45 4.41 -11.82
C LEU A 271 3.73 3.17 -12.36
N LEU A 272 2.86 3.33 -13.37
CA LEU A 272 2.24 2.20 -14.07
C LEU A 272 3.28 1.36 -14.84
N LYS A 273 4.31 2.00 -15.44
CA LYS A 273 5.44 1.27 -16.05
C LYS A 273 6.22 0.48 -15.00
N TYR A 274 6.50 1.11 -13.84
CA TYR A 274 7.19 0.48 -12.72
C TYR A 274 6.39 -0.70 -12.15
N VAL A 275 5.11 -0.51 -11.88
CA VAL A 275 4.20 -1.54 -11.37
C VAL A 275 4.01 -2.67 -12.40
N SER A 276 3.90 -2.36 -13.70
CA SER A 276 3.78 -3.33 -14.77
C SER A 276 5.01 -4.25 -14.84
N ALA A 277 6.22 -3.70 -14.72
CA ALA A 277 7.46 -4.47 -14.69
C ALA A 277 7.54 -5.36 -13.43
N ASN A 278 7.19 -4.82 -12.25
CA ASN A 278 7.16 -5.55 -10.98
C ASN A 278 6.12 -6.69 -10.99
N ALA A 279 4.98 -6.51 -11.66
CA ALA A 279 3.95 -7.53 -11.83
C ALA A 279 4.31 -8.59 -12.89
N GLY A 280 5.41 -8.42 -13.62
CA GLY A 280 5.79 -9.29 -14.73
C GLY A 280 4.89 -9.16 -15.97
N LEU A 281 4.15 -8.05 -16.09
CA LEU A 281 3.28 -7.75 -17.24
C LEU A 281 4.08 -7.24 -18.45
N THR A 282 5.07 -6.42 -18.19
CA THR A 282 5.98 -5.88 -19.21
C THR A 282 7.37 -6.46 -18.98
N PRO A 283 7.97 -7.17 -19.96
CA PRO A 283 9.33 -7.66 -19.85
C PRO A 283 10.33 -6.52 -19.62
N SER A 284 11.23 -6.70 -18.65
CA SER A 284 12.29 -5.75 -18.34
C SER A 284 13.55 -6.49 -17.88
N ALA A 285 14.73 -5.97 -18.21
CA ALA A 285 15.98 -6.45 -17.64
C ALA A 285 16.03 -6.34 -16.11
N LEU A 286 15.19 -5.49 -15.51
CA LEU A 286 15.08 -5.32 -14.07
C LEU A 286 14.17 -6.36 -13.41
N THR A 287 13.37 -7.13 -14.15
CA THR A 287 12.40 -8.09 -13.58
C THR A 287 13.06 -9.08 -12.63
N PRO A 288 14.21 -9.72 -12.93
CA PRO A 288 14.87 -10.64 -11.99
C PRO A 288 15.32 -9.96 -10.69
N LEU A 289 15.71 -8.68 -10.75
CA LEU A 289 16.11 -7.88 -9.59
C LEU A 289 14.88 -7.50 -8.75
N MET A 290 13.79 -7.10 -9.41
CA MET A 290 12.50 -6.84 -8.77
C MET A 290 12.00 -8.07 -8.02
N ASP A 291 12.09 -9.26 -8.62
CA ASP A 291 11.70 -10.52 -8.01
C ASP A 291 12.45 -10.78 -6.69
N GLN A 292 13.73 -10.45 -6.63
CA GLN A 292 14.50 -10.56 -5.40
C GLN A 292 14.00 -9.59 -4.30
N THR A 293 13.53 -8.40 -4.67
CA THR A 293 12.96 -7.45 -3.70
C THR A 293 11.65 -7.93 -3.10
N HIS A 294 10.92 -8.82 -3.78
CA HIS A 294 9.61 -9.33 -3.35
C HIS A 294 9.70 -10.57 -2.44
N VAL A 295 10.89 -11.15 -2.28
CA VAL A 295 11.07 -12.32 -1.40
C VAL A 295 10.72 -11.95 0.04
N ILE A 296 9.71 -12.64 0.61
CA ILE A 296 9.31 -12.43 2.00
C ILE A 296 10.48 -12.78 2.93
N ARG A 297 10.85 -11.83 3.77
CA ARG A 297 11.94 -11.94 4.75
C ARG A 297 11.41 -12.13 6.16
N HIS A 298 10.29 -11.49 6.49
CA HIS A 298 9.67 -11.59 7.81
C HIS A 298 8.15 -11.75 7.68
N LYS A 299 7.59 -12.75 8.37
CA LYS A 299 6.15 -13.07 8.33
C LYS A 299 5.41 -12.47 9.51
N GLY A 300 4.23 -11.91 9.24
CA GLY A 300 3.29 -11.45 10.26
C GLY A 300 3.82 -10.40 11.22
N THR A 301 4.81 -9.62 10.81
CA THR A 301 5.59 -8.74 11.69
C THR A 301 5.13 -7.29 11.68
N SER A 302 4.25 -6.90 10.77
CA SER A 302 3.72 -5.55 10.69
C SER A 302 2.20 -5.52 10.58
N ASP A 303 1.58 -4.38 10.93
CA ASP A 303 0.15 -4.13 10.68
C ASP A 303 -0.19 -4.15 9.18
N HIS A 304 0.84 -4.09 8.33
CA HIS A 304 0.72 -4.15 6.88
C HIS A 304 0.85 -5.56 6.29
N GLY A 305 1.12 -6.59 7.11
CA GLY A 305 1.30 -7.99 6.69
C GLY A 305 2.74 -8.47 6.72
N ASP A 306 3.09 -9.39 5.82
CA ASP A 306 4.45 -9.91 5.67
C ASP A 306 5.35 -8.85 5.03
N THR A 307 6.64 -8.86 5.36
CA THR A 307 7.59 -7.87 4.85
C THR A 307 8.67 -8.49 3.98
N ALA A 308 8.99 -7.79 2.89
CA ALA A 308 10.09 -8.05 1.98
C ALA A 308 11.06 -6.86 1.99
N MET A 309 11.86 -6.64 0.94
CA MET A 309 12.75 -5.48 0.86
C MET A 309 11.95 -4.24 0.47
N ALA A 310 11.57 -3.42 1.45
CA ALA A 310 10.72 -2.24 1.30
C ALA A 310 9.37 -2.51 0.59
N TRP A 311 8.86 -3.73 0.66
CA TRP A 311 7.54 -4.10 0.18
C TRP A 311 6.76 -4.83 1.28
N TYR A 312 5.45 -4.66 1.27
CA TYR A 312 4.53 -5.42 2.11
C TYR A 312 3.76 -6.41 1.26
N SER A 313 3.61 -7.64 1.78
CA SER A 313 2.79 -8.67 1.16
C SER A 313 1.57 -8.95 2.02
N ARG A 314 0.41 -8.89 1.40
CA ARG A 314 -0.85 -9.31 1.99
C ARG A 314 -1.31 -10.58 1.28
N GLY A 315 -0.95 -11.73 1.87
CA GLY A 315 -1.52 -13.02 1.54
C GLY A 315 -2.57 -13.35 2.59
N GLU A 316 -3.84 -13.03 2.37
CA GLU A 316 -4.89 -13.31 3.34
C GLU A 316 -5.73 -14.50 2.92
N GLY A 317 -5.85 -15.43 3.82
CA GLY A 317 -6.98 -16.29 4.03
C GLY A 317 -7.28 -17.27 2.90
N ASP A 318 -8.55 -17.57 2.69
CA ASP A 318 -9.06 -18.58 1.75
C ASP A 318 -8.80 -18.30 0.27
N GLN A 319 -8.22 -17.16 -0.05
CA GLN A 319 -7.59 -16.90 -1.34
C GLN A 319 -6.14 -17.42 -1.32
N ALA A 320 -5.96 -18.67 -0.88
CA ALA A 320 -4.70 -19.38 -0.92
C ALA A 320 -4.10 -19.27 -2.33
N GLY A 321 -3.05 -18.45 -2.45
CA GLY A 321 -2.40 -18.14 -3.72
C GLY A 321 -2.52 -16.68 -4.17
N MET A 322 -3.26 -15.81 -3.50
CA MET A 322 -3.20 -14.37 -3.72
C MET A 322 -2.02 -13.79 -2.96
N GLU A 323 -0.93 -13.55 -3.64
CA GLU A 323 0.18 -12.77 -3.13
C GLU A 323 0.06 -11.35 -3.70
N LEU A 324 -0.49 -10.45 -2.91
CA LEU A 324 -0.62 -9.03 -3.26
C LEU A 324 0.51 -8.27 -2.58
N ILE A 325 1.28 -7.53 -3.37
CA ILE A 325 2.45 -6.79 -2.94
C ILE A 325 2.17 -5.31 -3.15
N GLY A 326 2.54 -4.46 -2.19
CA GLY A 326 2.33 -3.02 -2.30
C GLY A 326 3.09 -2.22 -1.28
N HIS A 327 3.14 -0.91 -1.50
CA HIS A 327 3.68 0.07 -0.57
C HIS A 327 2.89 1.38 -0.65
N ALA A 328 2.62 1.98 0.50
CA ALA A 328 1.98 3.28 0.62
C ALA A 328 3.00 4.39 0.88
N GLY A 329 2.64 5.63 0.59
CA GLY A 329 3.46 6.81 0.87
C GLY A 329 2.64 7.97 1.41
N GLY A 330 3.27 8.81 2.23
CA GLY A 330 2.64 10.03 2.73
C GLY A 330 3.69 11.11 3.04
N THR A 331 3.41 12.34 2.62
CA THR A 331 4.11 13.58 3.01
C THR A 331 3.16 14.52 3.73
N GLY A 332 3.54 15.75 3.96
CA GLY A 332 2.66 16.76 4.56
C GLY A 332 1.38 17.04 3.76
N GLY A 333 1.38 16.78 2.46
CA GLY A 333 0.27 17.11 1.57
C GLY A 333 -0.13 16.02 0.57
N HIS A 334 0.59 14.91 0.48
CA HIS A 334 0.30 13.85 -0.47
C HIS A 334 0.14 12.51 0.22
N GLU A 335 -0.78 11.69 -0.29
CA GLU A 335 -0.90 10.27 0.03
C GLU A 335 -0.86 9.45 -1.25
N THR A 336 -0.15 8.32 -1.24
CA THR A 336 0.10 7.52 -2.44
C THR A 336 0.08 6.04 -2.13
N PHE A 337 -0.16 5.23 -3.16
CA PHE A 337 -0.07 3.78 -3.08
C PHE A 337 0.32 3.21 -4.45
N ILE A 338 1.19 2.22 -4.43
CA ILE A 338 1.42 1.32 -5.55
C ILE A 338 1.31 -0.12 -5.09
N GLY A 339 0.79 -0.98 -5.96
CA GLY A 339 0.72 -2.38 -5.63
C GLY A 339 0.37 -3.25 -6.84
N PHE A 340 0.61 -4.55 -6.71
CA PHE A 340 0.39 -5.52 -7.77
C PHE A 340 0.17 -6.92 -7.22
N GLY A 341 -0.38 -7.79 -8.07
CA GLY A 341 -0.44 -9.22 -7.86
C GLY A 341 0.15 -9.94 -9.06
N LYS A 342 1.25 -10.68 -8.89
CA LYS A 342 1.90 -11.42 -9.97
C LYS A 342 1.00 -12.50 -10.56
N LYS A 343 0.36 -13.30 -9.68
CA LYS A 343 -0.58 -14.35 -10.09
C LYS A 343 -1.84 -13.78 -10.72
N GLN A 344 -2.30 -12.64 -10.22
CA GLN A 344 -3.48 -11.92 -10.72
C GLN A 344 -3.17 -11.13 -12.00
N ARG A 345 -1.88 -10.99 -12.34
CA ARG A 345 -1.38 -10.24 -13.50
C ARG A 345 -2.05 -8.88 -13.63
N ARG A 346 -2.02 -8.11 -12.55
CA ARG A 346 -2.59 -6.76 -12.48
C ARG A 346 -1.87 -5.89 -11.47
N GLY A 347 -1.93 -4.57 -11.69
CA GLY A 347 -1.32 -3.59 -10.80
C GLY A 347 -2.16 -2.33 -10.68
N VAL A 348 -1.95 -1.60 -9.62
CA VAL A 348 -2.70 -0.40 -9.23
C VAL A 348 -1.73 0.69 -8.77
N VAL A 349 -2.01 1.91 -9.17
CA VAL A 349 -1.39 3.15 -8.68
C VAL A 349 -2.51 4.06 -8.19
N VAL A 350 -2.40 4.61 -7.00
CA VAL A 350 -3.33 5.63 -6.48
C VAL A 350 -2.52 6.81 -5.93
N LEU A 351 -2.75 7.99 -6.47
CA LEU A 351 -2.07 9.23 -6.09
C LEU A 351 -3.11 10.27 -5.68
N CYS A 352 -2.88 10.94 -4.56
CA CYS A 352 -3.75 11.98 -4.03
C CYS A 352 -2.90 13.12 -3.47
N ASN A 353 -3.30 14.38 -3.72
CA ASN A 353 -2.64 15.56 -3.18
C ASN A 353 -3.31 16.10 -1.92
N GLN A 354 -3.93 15.22 -1.14
CA GLN A 354 -4.56 15.58 0.14
C GLN A 354 -4.25 14.52 1.19
N GLN A 355 -3.83 14.99 2.37
CA GLN A 355 -3.78 14.16 3.58
C GLN A 355 -5.15 13.98 4.22
N GLY A 356 -5.36 12.78 4.76
CA GLY A 356 -6.61 12.47 5.46
C GLY A 356 -7.84 12.42 4.53
N GLY A 357 -7.65 12.40 3.22
CA GLY A 357 -8.69 12.08 2.23
C GLY A 357 -9.05 10.59 2.21
N PRO A 358 -9.81 10.13 1.20
CA PRO A 358 -9.98 8.69 0.98
C PRO A 358 -8.63 8.03 0.75
N SER A 359 -8.27 7.11 1.64
CA SER A 359 -6.93 6.52 1.71
C SER A 359 -6.52 5.81 0.42
N PRO A 360 -5.46 6.28 -0.30
CA PRO A 360 -4.93 5.59 -1.47
C PRO A 360 -4.54 4.13 -1.20
N GLU A 361 -3.98 3.85 -0.02
CA GLU A 361 -3.66 2.48 0.38
C GLU A 361 -4.89 1.58 0.44
N THR A 362 -5.95 2.04 1.10
CA THR A 362 -7.21 1.28 1.20
C THR A 362 -7.82 1.05 -0.18
N ILE A 363 -7.87 2.10 -1.02
CA ILE A 363 -8.37 2.01 -2.40
C ILE A 363 -7.56 1.01 -3.21
N GLY A 364 -6.24 1.09 -3.14
CA GLY A 364 -5.34 0.21 -3.88
C GLY A 364 -5.52 -1.26 -3.51
N TRP A 365 -5.58 -1.57 -2.21
CA TRP A 365 -5.81 -2.94 -1.75
C TRP A 365 -7.21 -3.46 -2.14
N LEU A 366 -8.26 -2.63 -2.08
CA LEU A 366 -9.60 -3.02 -2.54
C LEU A 366 -9.59 -3.40 -4.01
N LEU A 367 -8.98 -2.57 -4.87
CA LEU A 367 -8.89 -2.83 -6.32
C LEU A 367 -8.07 -4.09 -6.63
N LEU A 368 -6.94 -4.30 -5.94
CA LEU A 368 -6.12 -5.50 -6.12
C LEU A 368 -6.84 -6.77 -5.71
N LYS A 369 -7.69 -6.72 -4.69
CA LYS A 369 -8.55 -7.83 -4.25
C LYS A 369 -9.75 -8.08 -5.17
N GLY A 370 -9.97 -7.23 -6.18
CA GLY A 370 -11.12 -7.32 -7.08
C GLY A 370 -12.41 -6.74 -6.50
N SER A 371 -12.30 -5.94 -5.45
CA SER A 371 -13.44 -5.19 -4.92
C SER A 371 -13.77 -4.01 -5.83
N ARG A 372 -15.06 -3.79 -6.08
CA ARG A 372 -15.52 -2.64 -6.88
C ARG A 372 -15.60 -1.39 -6.01
N LEU A 373 -15.09 -0.28 -6.54
CA LEU A 373 -15.35 1.03 -5.97
C LEU A 373 -16.78 1.49 -6.30
N SER A 374 -17.35 2.32 -5.45
CA SER A 374 -18.70 2.87 -5.63
C SER A 374 -18.84 4.20 -4.86
N PRO A 375 -19.89 4.99 -5.11
CA PRO A 375 -20.18 6.17 -4.31
C PRO A 375 -20.32 5.88 -2.81
N GLN A 376 -20.83 4.71 -2.43
CA GLN A 376 -20.93 4.28 -1.03
C GLN A 376 -19.55 4.07 -0.41
N VAL A 377 -18.60 3.48 -1.16
CA VAL A 377 -17.21 3.35 -0.73
C VAL A 377 -16.59 4.75 -0.57
N ALA A 378 -16.85 5.69 -1.48
CA ALA A 378 -16.38 7.06 -1.36
C ALA A 378 -16.88 7.72 -0.07
N MET A 379 -18.15 7.57 0.25
CA MET A 379 -18.73 8.07 1.49
C MET A 379 -18.11 7.43 2.74
N ALA A 380 -17.84 6.12 2.70
CA ALA A 380 -17.27 5.39 3.83
C ALA A 380 -15.79 5.73 4.09
N LEU A 381 -15.06 6.17 3.05
CA LEU A 381 -13.65 6.54 3.14
C LEU A 381 -13.42 8.05 3.38
N ARG A 382 -14.45 8.88 3.45
CA ARG A 382 -14.30 10.32 3.73
C ARG A 382 -13.72 10.53 5.15
N PRO A 383 -12.71 11.40 5.32
CA PRO A 383 -12.25 11.78 6.66
C PRO A 383 -13.37 12.46 7.45
N GLY A 384 -13.42 12.18 8.73
CA GLY A 384 -14.47 12.76 9.58
C GLY A 384 -15.89 12.33 9.16
N SER A 385 -16.05 11.37 8.21
CA SER A 385 -17.31 10.68 8.11
C SER A 385 -17.58 10.08 9.49
N GLU A 386 -18.58 10.62 10.15
CA GLU A 386 -19.05 10.04 11.40
C GLU A 386 -19.21 8.56 11.15
N VAL A 387 -18.47 7.74 11.89
CA VAL A 387 -18.54 6.30 11.69
C VAL A 387 -19.94 5.88 12.04
N VAL A 388 -20.74 5.63 11.01
CA VAL A 388 -22.07 5.09 11.18
C VAL A 388 -21.95 3.57 11.23
N GLY A 389 -22.09 3.04 12.39
CA GLY A 389 -21.96 1.62 12.64
C GLY A 389 -22.66 1.23 13.93
N VAL A 390 -22.21 0.17 14.57
CA VAL A 390 -22.84 -0.36 15.79
C VAL A 390 -22.00 -0.17 17.06
N GLY A 391 -20.75 0.25 16.94
CA GLY A 391 -19.89 0.51 18.10
C GLY A 391 -19.16 -0.73 18.62
N ILE A 392 -18.63 -1.57 17.74
CA ILE A 392 -17.76 -2.70 18.06
C ILE A 392 -16.40 -2.55 17.40
N ALA A 393 -15.34 -3.02 18.05
CA ALA A 393 -14.06 -3.30 17.45
C ALA A 393 -13.96 -4.78 17.14
N LEU A 394 -13.39 -5.11 15.99
CA LEU A 394 -13.21 -6.48 15.52
C LEU A 394 -11.73 -6.82 15.46
N ASP A 395 -11.40 -8.08 15.70
CA ASP A 395 -10.11 -8.68 15.40
C ASP A 395 -10.31 -10.02 14.69
N LEU A 396 -9.30 -10.41 13.90
CA LEU A 396 -9.27 -11.69 13.22
C LEU A 396 -8.33 -12.62 13.98
N ASP A 397 -8.91 -13.64 14.62
CA ASP A 397 -8.14 -14.72 15.22
C ASP A 397 -7.40 -15.46 14.09
N ARG A 398 -6.07 -15.43 14.13
CA ARG A 398 -5.22 -15.94 13.04
C ARG A 398 -5.13 -17.47 13.01
N GLU A 399 -5.36 -18.13 14.14
CA GLU A 399 -5.33 -19.60 14.24
C GLU A 399 -6.66 -20.20 13.80
N THR A 400 -7.76 -19.67 14.34
CA THR A 400 -9.11 -20.16 14.05
C THR A 400 -9.75 -19.49 12.84
N ARG A 401 -9.17 -18.40 12.35
CA ARG A 401 -9.67 -17.58 11.22
C ARG A 401 -11.08 -17.06 11.44
N THR A 402 -11.42 -16.78 12.69
CA THR A 402 -12.72 -16.25 13.09
C THR A 402 -12.64 -14.76 13.39
N VAL A 403 -13.68 -14.02 13.00
CA VAL A 403 -13.82 -12.60 13.32
C VAL A 403 -14.44 -12.44 14.69
N ARG A 404 -13.71 -11.83 15.61
CA ARG A 404 -14.10 -11.71 17.01
C ARG A 404 -14.34 -10.26 17.41
N ILE A 405 -15.34 -10.01 18.24
CA ILE A 405 -15.53 -8.72 18.91
C ILE A 405 -14.49 -8.59 20.03
N THR A 406 -13.59 -7.61 19.91
CA THR A 406 -12.57 -7.34 20.96
C THR A 406 -12.98 -6.26 21.92
N LYS A 407 -13.81 -5.31 21.46
CA LYS A 407 -14.29 -4.20 22.29
C LYS A 407 -15.69 -3.79 21.87
N VAL A 408 -16.53 -3.46 22.84
CA VAL A 408 -17.81 -2.80 22.62
C VAL A 408 -17.70 -1.38 23.21
N ILE A 409 -18.02 -0.38 22.42
CA ILE A 409 -17.96 1.04 22.83
C ILE A 409 -19.12 1.29 23.81
N PRO A 410 -18.87 1.84 25.01
CA PRO A 410 -19.93 2.18 25.94
C PRO A 410 -20.98 3.11 25.30
N ASN A 411 -22.24 2.93 25.67
CA ASN A 411 -23.38 3.71 25.15
C ASN A 411 -23.60 3.62 23.63
N SER A 412 -22.92 2.69 22.94
CA SER A 412 -23.14 2.41 21.52
C SER A 412 -24.39 1.56 21.27
N PRO A 413 -24.88 1.47 20.03
CA PRO A 413 -25.96 0.54 19.67
C PRO A 413 -25.65 -0.91 20.06
N ALA A 414 -24.42 -1.38 19.87
CA ALA A 414 -24.00 -2.73 20.27
C ALA A 414 -24.06 -2.93 21.79
N SER A 415 -23.62 -1.91 22.57
CA SER A 415 -23.74 -1.94 24.04
C SER A 415 -25.19 -2.05 24.49
N ARG A 416 -26.09 -1.25 23.89
CA ARG A 416 -27.53 -1.30 24.18
C ARG A 416 -28.18 -2.62 23.74
N ALA A 417 -27.66 -3.25 22.70
CA ALA A 417 -28.10 -4.58 22.24
C ALA A 417 -27.49 -5.74 23.04
N GLY A 418 -26.74 -5.47 24.12
CA GLY A 418 -26.16 -6.47 24.99
C GLY A 418 -24.97 -7.22 24.42
N LEU A 419 -24.33 -6.70 23.38
CA LEU A 419 -23.13 -7.31 22.82
C LEU A 419 -21.94 -7.17 23.78
N SER A 420 -21.06 -8.16 23.79
CA SER A 420 -19.88 -8.20 24.65
C SER A 420 -18.63 -8.59 23.85
N ALA A 421 -17.45 -8.28 24.40
CA ALA A 421 -16.19 -8.77 23.86
C ALA A 421 -16.08 -10.28 24.01
N GLY A 422 -15.42 -10.93 23.05
CA GLY A 422 -15.23 -12.38 23.01
C GLY A 422 -16.18 -13.12 22.08
N LEU A 423 -17.31 -12.51 21.68
CA LEU A 423 -18.24 -13.10 20.71
C LEU A 423 -17.58 -13.21 19.33
N ILE A 424 -17.86 -14.32 18.64
CA ILE A 424 -17.41 -14.58 17.27
C ILE A 424 -18.53 -14.17 16.31
N VAL A 425 -18.24 -13.31 15.36
CA VAL A 425 -19.18 -12.89 14.31
C VAL A 425 -19.15 -13.93 13.19
N GLN A 426 -20.18 -14.73 13.04
CA GLN A 426 -20.29 -15.76 12.00
C GLN A 426 -20.90 -15.23 10.71
N ARG A 427 -21.90 -14.33 10.81
CA ARG A 427 -22.52 -13.68 9.65
C ARG A 427 -22.83 -12.22 9.96
N ILE A 428 -22.83 -11.40 8.91
CA ILE A 428 -23.26 -10.01 8.93
C ILE A 428 -24.32 -9.88 7.83
N ASP A 429 -25.55 -9.59 8.20
CA ASP A 429 -26.73 -9.78 7.39
C ASP A 429 -26.75 -11.24 6.84
N ASP A 430 -26.84 -11.43 5.53
CA ASP A 430 -26.82 -12.78 4.93
C ASP A 430 -25.42 -13.23 4.46
N VAL A 431 -24.38 -12.46 4.84
CA VAL A 431 -23.00 -12.69 4.37
C VAL A 431 -22.17 -13.36 5.46
N SER A 432 -21.63 -14.56 5.18
CA SER A 432 -20.67 -15.23 6.08
C SER A 432 -19.39 -14.40 6.23
N THR A 433 -18.86 -14.38 7.46
CA THR A 433 -17.56 -13.75 7.75
C THR A 433 -16.38 -14.71 7.49
N THR A 434 -16.64 -16.00 7.26
CA THR A 434 -15.61 -16.98 6.94
C THR A 434 -14.83 -16.54 5.69
N GLY A 435 -13.51 -16.46 5.82
CA GLY A 435 -12.63 -16.02 4.75
C GLY A 435 -12.61 -14.52 4.46
N LYS A 436 -13.34 -13.71 5.21
CA LYS A 436 -13.33 -12.25 5.05
C LYS A 436 -12.32 -11.58 5.96
N GLY A 437 -11.70 -10.52 5.44
CA GLY A 437 -10.84 -9.65 6.22
C GLY A 437 -11.63 -8.68 7.11
N LEU A 438 -10.95 -8.10 8.12
CA LEU A 438 -11.57 -7.13 9.04
C LEU A 438 -12.18 -5.94 8.33
N THR A 439 -11.53 -5.43 7.29
CA THR A 439 -12.01 -4.29 6.49
C THR A 439 -13.34 -4.61 5.80
N GLU A 440 -13.48 -5.83 5.26
CA GLU A 440 -14.73 -6.27 4.63
C GLU A 440 -15.84 -6.42 5.64
N CYS A 441 -15.56 -7.04 6.78
CA CYS A 441 -16.52 -7.17 7.88
C CYS A 441 -16.95 -5.81 8.43
N ALA A 442 -15.99 -4.89 8.60
CA ALA A 442 -16.30 -3.52 9.02
C ALA A 442 -17.16 -2.77 7.99
N ALA A 443 -16.91 -2.97 6.69
CA ALA A 443 -17.73 -2.37 5.64
C ALA A 443 -19.17 -2.89 5.63
N LEU A 444 -19.38 -4.18 5.90
CA LEU A 444 -20.72 -4.78 6.01
C LEU A 444 -21.47 -4.27 7.25
N ILE A 445 -20.76 -4.04 8.37
CA ILE A 445 -21.36 -3.53 9.60
C ILE A 445 -21.70 -2.03 9.48
N ARG A 446 -20.91 -1.26 8.76
CA ARG A 446 -21.16 0.16 8.51
C ARG A 446 -22.35 0.34 7.54
N GLY A 447 -22.97 1.52 7.54
CA GLY A 447 -24.06 1.83 6.62
C GLY A 447 -24.72 3.17 6.96
N LEU A 448 -25.91 3.41 6.45
CA LEU A 448 -26.66 4.64 6.74
C LEU A 448 -27.19 4.64 8.18
N SER A 449 -27.11 5.79 8.86
CA SER A 449 -27.68 5.97 10.20
C SER A 449 -29.16 5.66 10.19
N GLY A 450 -29.63 4.92 11.21
CA GLY A 450 -30.99 4.45 11.34
C GLY A 450 -31.30 3.13 10.64
N THR A 451 -30.41 2.64 9.75
CA THR A 451 -30.57 1.30 9.17
C THR A 451 -30.15 0.22 10.17
N LYS A 452 -30.63 -0.99 9.98
CA LYS A 452 -30.31 -2.13 10.84
C LYS A 452 -29.26 -3.03 10.18
N VAL A 453 -28.47 -3.72 11.01
CA VAL A 453 -27.60 -4.82 10.62
C VAL A 453 -27.90 -6.01 11.51
N ARG A 454 -27.99 -7.18 10.92
CA ARG A 454 -28.19 -8.46 11.62
C ARG A 454 -26.85 -9.16 11.77
N LEU A 455 -26.49 -9.45 13.02
CA LEU A 455 -25.26 -10.14 13.38
C LEU A 455 -25.60 -11.52 13.93
N GLU A 456 -25.09 -12.57 13.31
CA GLU A 456 -25.09 -13.92 13.86
C GLU A 456 -23.79 -14.12 14.64
N LEU A 457 -23.95 -14.33 15.94
CA LEU A 457 -22.87 -14.30 16.93
C LEU A 457 -22.77 -15.62 17.66
N PHE A 458 -21.61 -16.25 17.65
CA PHE A 458 -21.32 -17.44 18.46
C PHE A 458 -20.63 -17.03 19.76
N ASP A 459 -21.17 -17.48 20.88
CA ASP A 459 -20.56 -17.33 22.20
C ASP A 459 -19.76 -18.61 22.55
N PRO A 460 -18.43 -18.57 22.53
CA PRO A 460 -17.62 -19.74 22.83
C PRO A 460 -17.68 -20.17 24.31
N LYS A 461 -18.12 -19.28 25.22
CA LYS A 461 -18.28 -19.62 26.65
C LYS A 461 -19.55 -20.40 26.92
N GLN A 462 -20.62 -20.09 26.20
CA GLN A 462 -21.93 -20.73 26.37
C GLN A 462 -22.18 -21.80 25.29
N ASN A 463 -21.32 -21.90 24.27
CA ASN A 463 -21.47 -22.76 23.11
C ASN A 463 -22.82 -22.57 22.40
N THR A 464 -23.26 -21.33 22.27
CA THR A 464 -24.54 -20.95 21.67
C THR A 464 -24.34 -19.93 20.53
N THR A 465 -25.20 -20.04 19.52
CA THR A 465 -25.28 -19.02 18.43
C THR A 465 -26.59 -18.24 18.57
N ASN A 466 -26.48 -16.92 18.56
CA ASN A 466 -27.60 -16.01 18.66
C ASN A 466 -27.55 -14.98 17.52
N THR A 467 -28.72 -14.58 17.05
CA THR A 467 -28.84 -13.50 16.06
C THR A 467 -29.32 -12.23 16.74
N VAL A 468 -28.58 -11.13 16.55
CA VAL A 468 -28.91 -9.82 17.12
C VAL A 468 -29.04 -8.80 16.01
N GLU A 469 -30.12 -8.05 16.00
CA GLU A 469 -30.32 -6.94 15.08
C GLU A 469 -29.94 -5.64 15.78
N VAL A 470 -29.01 -4.87 15.19
CA VAL A 470 -28.48 -3.64 15.78
C VAL A 470 -28.69 -2.47 14.83
N THR A 471 -29.28 -1.39 15.34
CA THR A 471 -29.49 -0.17 14.55
C THR A 471 -28.18 0.62 14.44
N ARG A 472 -27.74 0.92 13.21
CA ARG A 472 -26.56 1.75 12.95
C ARG A 472 -26.80 3.19 13.42
N GLN A 473 -25.85 3.72 14.16
CA GLN A 473 -25.88 5.11 14.64
C GLN A 473 -24.53 5.78 14.41
N LYS A 474 -24.57 7.11 14.36
CA LYS A 474 -23.37 7.94 14.35
C LYS A 474 -22.72 7.93 15.75
N PHE A 475 -21.41 7.75 15.80
CA PHE A 475 -20.62 7.98 17.00
C PHE A 475 -19.22 8.46 16.61
N LEU A 476 -18.65 9.27 17.49
CA LEU A 476 -17.27 9.72 17.33
C LEU A 476 -16.35 8.59 17.77
N THR A 477 -15.46 8.16 16.89
CA THR A 477 -14.32 7.34 17.31
C THR A 477 -13.36 8.25 18.05
N SER A 478 -13.21 8.05 19.37
CA SER A 478 -12.06 8.63 20.07
C SER A 478 -10.78 8.11 19.40
N SER A 479 -10.01 9.05 18.88
CA SER A 479 -8.65 8.87 18.34
C SER A 479 -7.74 8.16 19.33
#